data_c09d7eea51e7bf97a89566bbfaa75ed1
#
_entry.id   c09d7eea51e7bf97a89566bbfaa75ed1
#
_cell.length_a   1.000
_cell.length_b   1.000
_cell.length_c   1.000
_cell.angle_alpha   90.00
_cell.angle_beta   90.00
_cell.angle_gamma   90.00
#
_symmetry.space_group_name_H-M   'P 1'
#
loop_
_entity.id
_entity.type
_entity.pdbx_description
1 polymer ?
#
loop_
_entity_poly.entity_id
_entity_poly.type
_entity_poly.pdbx_seq_one_letter_code
_entity_poly.pdbx_strand_id
1 'polypeptide(L)'
;MKGEQYMKKELLYSGKAKDIFSTEDEDLIVSVYKDQATMLNGARKETIEGKGSLANQISSLIFEKLNAAGVATHFVKRLSDREQLNKKVEVVPLEVVLRNVAAGSFAKRFGIEEGQSLSRPIIEFYYKNDDLDDPFINEDHIDLLQIATPEEVAHIKAETYRIK
;
A
#
# COMPACT_ATOMS: atom_id res chain seq x y z
N MET A 1 -32.97 -0.06 8.28
CA MET A 1 -31.68 -0.29 8.92
C MET A 1 -31.01 1.07 9.01
N LYS A 2 -30.73 1.59 10.23
CA LYS A 2 -29.95 2.84 10.41
C LYS A 2 -28.56 2.55 9.90
N GLY A 3 -28.10 3.30 8.89
CA GLY A 3 -26.72 3.17 8.43
C GLY A 3 -25.78 3.46 9.59
N GLU A 4 -24.92 2.51 9.93
CA GLU A 4 -23.85 2.71 10.90
C GLU A 4 -22.98 3.84 10.37
N GLN A 5 -23.07 4.99 11.01
CA GLN A 5 -22.28 6.16 10.68
C GLN A 5 -21.00 6.06 11.50
N TYR A 6 -19.92 5.56 10.89
CA TYR A 6 -18.60 5.55 11.51
C TYR A 6 -18.08 6.98 11.60
N MET A 7 -18.19 7.58 12.78
CA MET A 7 -17.69 8.94 13.01
C MET A 7 -16.18 8.95 13.16
N LYS A 8 -15.54 9.81 12.37
CA LYS A 8 -14.11 10.13 12.55
C LYS A 8 -13.92 10.86 13.88
N LYS A 9 -12.93 10.44 14.66
CA LYS A 9 -12.56 11.09 15.93
C LYS A 9 -11.24 11.86 15.78
N GLU A 10 -10.15 11.25 16.12
CA GLU A 10 -8.84 11.88 16.14
C GLU A 10 -8.06 11.57 14.86
N LEU A 11 -7.30 12.55 14.37
CA LEU A 11 -6.31 12.34 13.32
C LEU A 11 -5.13 11.56 13.90
N LEU A 12 -4.96 10.31 13.45
CA LEU A 12 -3.85 9.46 13.88
C LEU A 12 -2.59 9.67 13.04
N TYR A 13 -2.77 9.88 11.74
CA TYR A 13 -1.66 10.03 10.80
C TYR A 13 -2.09 10.84 9.58
N SER A 14 -1.17 11.70 9.08
CA SER A 14 -1.35 12.45 7.84
C SER A 14 -0.23 12.14 6.87
N GLY A 15 -0.54 11.34 5.85
CA GLY A 15 0.39 10.96 4.79
C GLY A 15 0.29 11.83 3.53
N LYS A 16 1.10 11.47 2.53
CA LYS A 16 1.14 12.16 1.22
C LYS A 16 -0.19 12.10 0.47
N ALA A 17 -0.92 10.98 0.58
CA ALA A 17 -2.14 10.70 -0.19
C ALA A 17 -3.40 10.53 0.66
N LYS A 18 -3.27 10.26 1.95
CA LYS A 18 -4.36 9.92 2.85
C LYS A 18 -4.14 10.49 4.25
N ASP A 19 -5.24 10.83 4.92
CA ASP A 19 -5.29 11.05 6.36
C ASP A 19 -6.01 9.85 7.01
N ILE A 20 -5.53 9.42 8.17
CA ILE A 20 -6.05 8.29 8.93
C ILE A 20 -6.67 8.80 10.23
N PHE A 21 -7.91 8.47 10.46
CA PHE A 21 -8.67 8.86 11.65
C PHE A 21 -9.08 7.63 12.47
N SER A 22 -9.06 7.76 13.79
CA SER A 22 -9.70 6.80 14.69
C SER A 22 -11.22 6.85 14.56
N THR A 23 -11.87 5.78 15.02
CA THR A 23 -13.33 5.66 15.12
C THR A 23 -13.75 5.40 16.59
N GLU A 24 -15.03 5.10 16.81
CA GLU A 24 -15.51 4.64 18.14
C GLU A 24 -15.06 3.22 18.44
N ASP A 25 -14.85 2.42 17.40
CA ASP A 25 -14.31 1.08 17.48
C ASP A 25 -12.78 1.16 17.37
N GLU A 26 -12.08 0.69 18.41
CA GLU A 26 -10.61 0.74 18.48
C GLU A 26 -9.91 -0.11 17.42
N ASP A 27 -10.61 -1.10 16.85
CA ASP A 27 -10.11 -1.98 15.79
C ASP A 27 -10.34 -1.43 14.39
N LEU A 28 -11.02 -0.29 14.26
CA LEU A 28 -11.35 0.32 12.98
C LEU A 28 -10.82 1.74 12.84
N ILE A 29 -10.44 2.07 11.61
CA ILE A 29 -9.97 3.39 11.21
C ILE A 29 -10.69 3.86 9.95
N VAL A 30 -10.78 5.18 9.76
CA VAL A 30 -11.24 5.78 8.51
C VAL A 30 -10.05 6.40 7.78
N SER A 31 -9.84 5.96 6.54
CA SER A 31 -8.88 6.58 5.62
C SER A 31 -9.59 7.59 4.73
N VAL A 32 -9.10 8.84 4.74
CA VAL A 32 -9.62 9.94 3.91
C VAL A 32 -8.62 10.27 2.82
N TYR A 33 -9.00 10.07 1.57
CA TYR A 33 -8.13 10.28 0.40
C TYR A 33 -8.08 11.77 0.01
N LYS A 34 -6.86 12.25 -0.23
CA LYS A 34 -6.55 13.64 -0.56
C LYS A 34 -6.33 13.84 -2.06
N ASP A 35 -6.65 15.04 -2.54
CA ASP A 35 -6.36 15.45 -3.93
C ASP A 35 -4.88 15.81 -4.13
N GLN A 36 -4.07 15.69 -3.10
CA GLN A 36 -2.65 16.03 -3.14
C GLN A 36 -1.87 15.01 -3.99
N ALA A 37 -1.14 15.51 -4.96
CA ALA A 37 -0.10 14.79 -5.69
C ALA A 37 1.27 15.27 -5.21
N THR A 38 2.18 14.33 -4.98
CA THR A 38 3.54 14.60 -4.53
C THR A 38 4.51 14.07 -5.55
N MET A 39 5.43 14.88 -6.04
CA MET A 39 6.45 14.52 -7.00
C MET A 39 7.85 14.81 -6.42
N LEU A 40 8.89 14.17 -6.96
CA LEU A 40 10.29 14.37 -6.58
C LEU A 40 10.51 14.22 -5.06
N ASN A 41 10.16 13.06 -4.49
CA ASN A 41 10.28 12.74 -3.05
C ASN A 41 9.71 13.83 -2.12
N GLY A 42 8.60 14.45 -2.52
CA GLY A 42 7.92 15.45 -1.69
C GLY A 42 8.32 16.91 -1.97
N ALA A 43 9.30 17.15 -2.82
CA ALA A 43 9.78 18.50 -3.16
C ALA A 43 8.72 19.35 -3.89
N ARG A 44 7.80 18.70 -4.60
CA ARG A 44 6.69 19.37 -5.29
C ARG A 44 5.35 18.77 -4.89
N LYS A 45 4.45 19.61 -4.43
CA LYS A 45 3.07 19.25 -4.08
C LYS A 45 2.12 20.02 -4.98
N GLU A 46 1.21 19.31 -5.62
CA GLU A 46 0.14 19.89 -6.42
C GLU A 46 -1.21 19.32 -5.98
N THR A 47 -2.26 20.10 -6.14
CA THR A 47 -3.63 19.63 -5.91
C THR A 47 -4.23 19.28 -7.26
N ILE A 48 -4.66 18.03 -7.43
CA ILE A 48 -5.35 17.55 -8.63
C ILE A 48 -6.78 17.20 -8.20
N GLU A 49 -7.71 18.04 -8.58
CA GLU A 49 -9.13 17.87 -8.22
C GLU A 49 -9.66 16.50 -8.66
N GLY A 50 -10.37 15.82 -7.76
CA GLY A 50 -10.92 14.49 -8.00
C GLY A 50 -9.94 13.33 -7.85
N LYS A 51 -8.63 13.57 -7.71
CA LYS A 51 -7.63 12.49 -7.56
C LYS A 51 -7.94 11.60 -6.35
N GLY A 52 -8.29 12.19 -5.21
CA GLY A 52 -8.60 11.45 -3.99
C GLY A 52 -9.83 10.56 -4.17
N SER A 53 -10.88 11.08 -4.81
CA SER A 53 -12.08 10.30 -5.11
C SER A 53 -11.78 9.11 -6.03
N LEU A 54 -11.05 9.33 -7.13
CA LEU A 54 -10.66 8.25 -8.05
C LEU A 54 -9.76 7.21 -7.36
N ALA A 55 -8.77 7.66 -6.60
CA ALA A 55 -7.87 6.76 -5.86
C ALA A 55 -8.62 5.89 -4.86
N ASN A 56 -9.59 6.47 -4.14
CA ASN A 56 -10.46 5.73 -3.23
C ASN A 56 -11.30 4.68 -3.97
N GLN A 57 -11.94 5.05 -5.08
CA GLN A 57 -12.79 4.14 -5.87
C GLN A 57 -11.98 2.97 -6.43
N ILE A 58 -10.83 3.24 -7.04
CA ILE A 58 -9.94 2.21 -7.60
C ILE A 58 -9.46 1.27 -6.49
N SER A 59 -8.98 1.83 -5.38
CA SER A 59 -8.50 1.06 -4.23
C SER A 59 -9.61 0.17 -3.65
N SER A 60 -10.82 0.71 -3.45
CA SER A 60 -11.98 -0.05 -2.97
C SER A 60 -12.31 -1.22 -3.88
N LEU A 61 -12.38 -0.98 -5.19
CA LEU A 61 -12.70 -2.02 -6.18
C LEU A 61 -11.65 -3.15 -6.17
N ILE A 62 -10.37 -2.81 -6.04
CA ILE A 62 -9.29 -3.81 -5.97
C ILE A 62 -9.44 -4.63 -4.69
N PHE A 63 -9.61 -4.00 -3.54
CA PHE A 63 -9.75 -4.72 -2.27
C PHE A 63 -11.01 -5.58 -2.20
N GLU A 64 -12.13 -5.14 -2.76
CA GLU A 64 -13.34 -5.95 -2.88
C GLU A 64 -13.08 -7.23 -3.69
N LYS A 65 -12.36 -7.11 -4.81
CA LYS A 65 -11.97 -8.27 -5.63
C LYS A 65 -11.02 -9.22 -4.89
N LEU A 66 -10.04 -8.69 -4.17
CA LEU A 66 -9.10 -9.47 -3.37
C LEU A 66 -9.84 -10.23 -2.26
N ASN A 67 -10.70 -9.55 -1.50
CA ASN A 67 -11.51 -10.16 -0.45
C ASN A 67 -12.43 -11.26 -1.01
N ALA A 68 -13.06 -11.02 -2.16
CA ALA A 68 -13.91 -12.02 -2.84
C ALA A 68 -13.10 -13.24 -3.32
N ALA A 69 -11.82 -13.06 -3.64
CA ALA A 69 -10.89 -14.14 -3.99
C ALA A 69 -10.28 -14.84 -2.75
N GLY A 70 -10.71 -14.46 -1.53
CA GLY A 70 -10.22 -15.04 -0.27
C GLY A 70 -8.84 -14.55 0.16
N VAL A 71 -8.34 -13.44 -0.41
CA VAL A 71 -7.14 -12.76 0.09
C VAL A 71 -7.56 -11.85 1.22
N ALA A 72 -7.03 -12.08 2.42
CA ALA A 72 -7.31 -11.23 3.58
C ALA A 72 -6.70 -9.83 3.38
N THR A 73 -7.52 -8.78 3.54
CA THR A 73 -7.07 -7.40 3.45
C THR A 73 -7.52 -6.59 4.68
N HIS A 74 -6.96 -5.41 4.86
CA HIS A 74 -7.42 -4.48 5.91
C HIS A 74 -8.71 -3.76 5.53
N PHE A 75 -9.13 -3.78 4.27
CA PHE A 75 -10.31 -3.08 3.78
C PHE A 75 -11.61 -3.73 4.28
N VAL A 76 -12.50 -2.91 4.82
CA VAL A 76 -13.85 -3.31 5.26
C VAL A 76 -14.89 -2.88 4.24
N LYS A 77 -15.01 -1.57 3.97
CA LYS A 77 -15.94 -1.03 2.98
C LYS A 77 -15.61 0.42 2.61
N ARG A 78 -16.09 0.86 1.45
CA ARG A 78 -16.10 2.27 1.08
C ARG A 78 -17.27 2.98 1.79
N LEU A 79 -16.99 4.11 2.43
CA LEU A 79 -17.98 4.92 3.14
C LEU A 79 -18.54 6.05 2.27
N SER A 80 -17.67 6.69 1.50
CA SER A 80 -18.03 7.80 0.60
C SER A 80 -17.08 7.85 -0.60
N ASP A 81 -17.16 8.91 -1.40
CA ASP A 81 -16.24 9.09 -2.54
C ASP A 81 -14.78 9.20 -2.12
N ARG A 82 -14.49 9.66 -0.90
CA ARG A 82 -13.14 9.90 -0.41
C ARG A 82 -12.77 9.07 0.81
N GLU A 83 -13.68 8.26 1.35
CA GLU A 83 -13.49 7.61 2.64
C GLU A 83 -13.63 6.10 2.54
N GLN A 84 -12.73 5.39 3.20
CA GLN A 84 -12.76 3.95 3.42
C GLN A 84 -12.75 3.65 4.90
N LEU A 85 -13.53 2.65 5.30
CA LEU A 85 -13.41 1.98 6.58
C LEU A 85 -12.42 0.83 6.44
N ASN A 86 -11.45 0.78 7.31
CA ASN A 86 -10.40 -0.21 7.31
C ASN A 86 -10.20 -0.77 8.72
N LYS A 87 -9.71 -2.01 8.81
CA LYS A 87 -9.19 -2.55 10.06
C LYS A 87 -7.93 -1.77 10.46
N LYS A 88 -7.78 -1.50 11.74
CA LYS A 88 -6.54 -0.99 12.29
C LYS A 88 -5.54 -2.13 12.36
N VAL A 89 -4.48 -2.01 11.62
CA VAL A 89 -3.42 -3.04 11.53
C VAL A 89 -2.07 -2.41 11.79
N GLU A 90 -1.15 -3.21 12.29
CA GLU A 90 0.26 -2.86 12.31
C GLU A 90 0.86 -3.11 10.93
N VAL A 91 1.62 -2.15 10.42
CA VAL A 91 2.19 -2.21 9.08
C VAL A 91 3.59 -2.81 9.16
N VAL A 92 3.81 -3.92 8.46
CA VAL A 92 5.17 -4.39 8.19
C VAL A 92 5.82 -3.38 7.24
N PRO A 93 6.92 -2.71 7.62
CA PRO A 93 7.48 -1.61 6.83
C PRO A 93 8.26 -2.11 5.60
N LEU A 94 7.59 -2.90 4.76
CA LEU A 94 8.09 -3.44 3.50
C LEU A 94 7.19 -3.01 2.34
N GLU A 95 7.81 -2.52 1.26
CA GLU A 95 7.20 -2.53 -0.06
C GLU A 95 7.63 -3.81 -0.76
N VAL A 96 6.65 -4.58 -1.25
CA VAL A 96 6.89 -5.85 -1.94
C VAL A 96 6.43 -5.72 -3.38
N VAL A 97 7.38 -5.85 -4.30
CA VAL A 97 7.13 -5.63 -5.74
C VAL A 97 7.31 -6.93 -6.51
N LEU A 98 6.23 -7.40 -7.16
CA LEU A 98 6.29 -8.51 -8.12
C LEU A 98 6.49 -7.95 -9.53
N ARG A 99 7.56 -8.37 -10.20
CA ARG A 99 7.87 -7.94 -11.56
C ARG A 99 7.71 -9.09 -12.56
N ASN A 100 6.94 -8.85 -13.58
CA ASN A 100 6.79 -9.74 -14.75
C ASN A 100 7.51 -9.17 -15.99
N VAL A 101 7.70 -7.85 -15.99
CA VAL A 101 8.29 -7.07 -17.08
C VAL A 101 9.34 -6.13 -16.49
N ALA A 102 10.44 -5.95 -17.18
CA ALA A 102 11.45 -4.96 -16.80
C ALA A 102 10.90 -3.55 -17.00
N ALA A 103 10.85 -2.74 -15.94
CA ALA A 103 10.36 -1.38 -15.98
C ALA A 103 10.99 -0.50 -14.89
N GLY A 104 11.04 0.80 -15.14
CA GLY A 104 11.43 1.82 -14.18
C GLY A 104 12.80 1.58 -13.55
N SER A 105 12.88 1.62 -12.22
CA SER A 105 14.14 1.46 -11.46
C SER A 105 14.82 0.10 -11.67
N PHE A 106 14.05 -0.96 -11.89
CA PHE A 106 14.58 -2.29 -12.19
C PHE A 106 15.34 -2.29 -13.52
N ALA A 107 14.71 -1.83 -14.59
CA ALA A 107 15.31 -1.76 -15.92
C ALA A 107 16.63 -0.95 -15.89
N LYS A 108 16.61 0.21 -15.25
CA LYS A 108 17.79 1.08 -15.09
C LYS A 108 18.91 0.42 -14.28
N ARG A 109 18.57 -0.21 -13.15
CA ARG A 109 19.54 -0.82 -12.22
C ARG A 109 20.31 -1.99 -12.85
N PHE A 110 19.62 -2.78 -13.67
CA PHE A 110 20.21 -3.99 -14.28
C PHE A 110 20.57 -3.81 -15.76
N GLY A 111 20.39 -2.62 -16.35
CA GLY A 111 20.69 -2.36 -17.75
C GLY A 111 19.85 -3.21 -18.73
N ILE A 112 18.61 -3.55 -18.34
CA ILE A 112 17.68 -4.34 -19.15
C ILE A 112 16.76 -3.37 -19.91
N GLU A 113 16.42 -3.72 -21.15
CA GLU A 113 15.50 -2.92 -21.96
C GLU A 113 14.12 -2.83 -21.29
N GLU A 114 13.58 -1.62 -21.20
CA GLU A 114 12.26 -1.39 -20.63
C GLU A 114 11.17 -2.02 -21.51
N GLY A 115 10.24 -2.74 -20.87
CA GLY A 115 9.23 -3.50 -21.59
C GLY A 115 9.59 -4.97 -21.85
N GLN A 116 10.84 -5.36 -21.64
CA GLN A 116 11.26 -6.76 -21.79
C GLN A 116 10.56 -7.66 -20.77
N SER A 117 9.91 -8.74 -21.24
CA SER A 117 9.34 -9.78 -20.38
C SER A 117 10.42 -10.57 -19.65
N LEU A 118 10.24 -10.79 -18.36
CA LEU A 118 11.15 -11.61 -17.57
C LEU A 118 10.81 -13.08 -17.76
N SER A 119 11.82 -13.95 -17.78
CA SER A 119 11.66 -15.41 -17.92
C SER A 119 10.86 -16.04 -16.78
N ARG A 120 10.85 -15.39 -15.63
CA ARG A 120 10.04 -15.74 -14.45
C ARG A 120 9.71 -14.47 -13.67
N PRO A 121 8.63 -14.48 -12.87
CA PRO A 121 8.37 -13.38 -11.94
C PRO A 121 9.49 -13.23 -10.92
N ILE A 122 9.80 -12.00 -10.56
CA ILE A 122 10.81 -11.65 -9.56
C ILE A 122 10.12 -10.87 -8.45
N ILE A 123 10.39 -11.22 -7.19
CA ILE A 123 10.00 -10.42 -6.03
C ILE A 123 11.20 -9.58 -5.59
N GLU A 124 10.96 -8.29 -5.39
CA GLU A 124 11.87 -7.34 -4.79
C GLU A 124 11.28 -6.79 -3.50
N PHE A 125 12.16 -6.46 -2.54
CA PHE A 125 11.78 -5.81 -1.29
C PHE A 125 12.42 -4.43 -1.20
N TYR A 126 11.65 -3.47 -0.64
CA TYR A 126 12.15 -2.15 -0.29
C TYR A 126 11.74 -1.86 1.17
N TYR A 127 12.69 -1.36 1.96
CA TYR A 127 12.42 -0.95 3.32
C TYR A 127 11.68 0.38 3.32
N LYS A 128 10.46 0.39 3.89
CA LYS A 128 9.65 1.62 3.98
C LYS A 128 10.18 2.53 5.07
N ASN A 129 11.12 3.37 4.71
CA ASN A 129 11.74 4.35 5.57
C ASN A 129 12.06 5.61 4.76
N ASP A 130 11.23 6.65 4.92
CA ASP A 130 11.34 7.92 4.17
C ASP A 130 12.70 8.61 4.42
N ASP A 131 13.31 8.45 5.61
CA ASP A 131 14.63 9.04 5.94
C ASP A 131 15.79 8.35 5.20
N LEU A 132 15.58 7.12 4.76
CA LEU A 132 16.56 6.33 4.01
C LEU A 132 16.23 6.22 2.52
N ASP A 133 15.23 6.94 2.03
CA ASP A 133 14.77 6.92 0.63
C ASP A 133 14.33 5.51 0.15
N ASP A 134 13.62 4.78 1.02
CA ASP A 134 13.06 3.44 0.76
C ASP A 134 14.06 2.49 0.07
N PRO A 135 15.22 2.14 0.70
CA PRO A 135 16.27 1.40 0.04
C PRO A 135 15.84 -0.01 -0.38
N PHE A 136 16.38 -0.46 -1.53
CA PHE A 136 16.27 -1.85 -1.96
C PHE A 136 17.01 -2.76 -0.98
N ILE A 137 16.34 -3.84 -0.52
CA ILE A 137 16.87 -4.80 0.45
C ILE A 137 16.58 -6.25 0.02
N ASN A 138 17.26 -7.20 0.64
CA ASN A 138 17.02 -8.63 0.51
C ASN A 138 16.54 -9.25 1.84
N GLU A 139 16.29 -10.55 1.84
CA GLU A 139 15.78 -11.28 3.02
C GLU A 139 16.78 -11.26 4.19
N ASP A 140 18.09 -11.26 3.95
CA ASP A 140 19.11 -11.15 5.01
C ASP A 140 19.04 -9.77 5.71
N HIS A 141 18.76 -8.71 4.95
CA HIS A 141 18.55 -7.37 5.53
C HIS A 141 17.26 -7.31 6.35
N ILE A 142 16.18 -7.98 5.90
CA ILE A 142 14.91 -8.04 6.64
C ILE A 142 15.13 -8.70 8.00
N ASP A 143 15.84 -9.82 8.03
CA ASP A 143 16.19 -10.55 9.25
C ASP A 143 17.10 -9.72 10.16
N LEU A 144 18.21 -9.19 9.64
CA LEU A 144 19.16 -8.37 10.38
C LEU A 144 18.51 -7.15 11.05
N LEU A 145 17.60 -6.49 10.34
CA LEU A 145 16.90 -5.29 10.82
C LEU A 145 15.64 -5.63 11.63
N GLN A 146 15.31 -6.91 11.79
CA GLN A 146 14.14 -7.40 12.50
C GLN A 146 12.83 -6.77 12.01
N ILE A 147 12.72 -6.59 10.69
CA ILE A 147 11.54 -5.97 10.04
C ILE A 147 10.37 -6.94 10.03
N ALA A 148 10.62 -8.21 9.74
CA ALA A 148 9.67 -9.30 9.72
C ALA A 148 10.37 -10.64 9.99
N THR A 149 9.64 -11.61 10.54
CA THR A 149 10.14 -12.97 10.73
C THR A 149 10.26 -13.72 9.40
N PRO A 150 11.07 -14.78 9.31
CA PRO A 150 11.14 -15.63 8.10
C PRO A 150 9.79 -16.20 7.69
N GLU A 151 8.92 -16.54 8.65
CA GLU A 151 7.57 -17.05 8.41
C GLU A 151 6.66 -15.96 7.80
N GLU A 152 6.73 -14.73 8.29
CA GLU A 152 6.01 -13.59 7.73
C GLU A 152 6.48 -13.27 6.32
N VAL A 153 7.79 -13.29 6.08
CA VAL A 153 8.37 -13.09 4.73
C VAL A 153 7.89 -14.18 3.76
N ALA A 154 7.88 -15.45 4.20
CA ALA A 154 7.39 -16.55 3.39
C ALA A 154 5.91 -16.40 3.07
N HIS A 155 5.10 -15.99 4.04
CA HIS A 155 3.67 -15.70 3.85
C HIS A 155 3.44 -14.55 2.88
N ILE A 156 4.13 -13.43 3.05
CA ILE A 156 4.06 -12.25 2.17
C ILE A 156 4.41 -12.64 0.73
N LYS A 157 5.47 -13.43 0.51
CA LYS A 157 5.85 -13.91 -0.83
C LYS A 157 4.75 -14.79 -1.44
N ALA A 158 4.18 -15.71 -0.66
CA ALA A 158 3.12 -16.60 -1.12
C ALA A 158 1.88 -15.81 -1.56
N GLU A 159 1.42 -14.87 -0.74
CA GLU A 159 0.28 -14.01 -1.08
C GLU A 159 0.59 -13.07 -2.26
N THR A 160 1.81 -12.56 -2.37
CA THR A 160 2.23 -11.75 -3.52
C THR A 160 2.13 -12.53 -4.84
N TYR A 161 2.55 -13.81 -4.86
CA TYR A 161 2.37 -14.67 -6.04
C TYR A 161 0.90 -15.01 -6.30
N ARG A 162 0.09 -15.13 -5.27
CA ARG A 162 -1.34 -15.43 -5.39
C ARG A 162 -2.14 -14.28 -6.00
N ILE A 163 -1.78 -13.04 -5.70
CA ILE A 163 -2.44 -11.81 -6.19
C ILE A 163 -2.12 -11.54 -7.67
N LYS A 164 -1.09 -12.12 -8.22
CA LYS A 164 -0.59 -11.93 -9.59
C LYS A 164 -1.66 -12.07 -10.69
#